data_ee6d2d5b807d2c8b66f37d349e1af976
#
_entry.id   ee6d2d5b807d2c8b66f37d349e1af976
#
_cell.length_a   1.000
_cell.length_b   1.000
_cell.length_c   1.000
_cell.angle_alpha   90.00
_cell.angle_beta   90.00
_cell.angle_gamma   90.00
#
_symmetry.space_group_name_H-M   'P 1'
#
loop_
_entity.id
_entity.type
_entity.pdbx_description
1 polymer ?
#
loop_
_entity_poly.entity_id
_entity_poly.type
_entity_poly.pdbx_seq_one_letter_code
_entity_poly.pdbx_strand_id
1 'polypeptide(L)'
;MVIRNHGTNQMTLQLEPGLSKKFRSLRRVTAQIVYQHGLDRCAIAADESPGNFSKSLGDREKGDTTARRFDLDALEAVMDETGDYTPIYYLIDKYLKDEQASRDQAIAQLGQILPDLHKLLKQAGVA
;
A
#
# COMPACT_ATOMS: atom_id res chain seq x y z
N MET A 1 5.48 8.61 2.67
CA MET A 1 5.64 7.86 1.41
C MET A 1 5.65 8.83 0.24
N VAL A 2 6.64 8.73 -0.62
CA VAL A 2 6.88 9.74 -1.66
C VAL A 2 7.01 9.05 -3.01
N ILE A 3 6.25 9.55 -3.99
CA ILE A 3 6.46 9.22 -5.40
C ILE A 3 7.30 10.34 -5.99
N ARG A 4 8.49 10.00 -6.48
CA ARG A 4 9.40 10.96 -7.10
C ARG A 4 9.57 10.66 -8.57
N ASN A 5 9.47 11.69 -9.38
CA ASN A 5 9.81 11.63 -10.79
C ASN A 5 11.24 12.17 -10.96
N HIS A 6 12.14 11.33 -11.43
CA HIS A 6 13.56 11.66 -11.57
C HIS A 6 13.92 12.19 -12.96
N GLY A 7 13.02 12.85 -13.65
CA GLY A 7 13.31 13.45 -14.96
C GLY A 7 13.54 12.46 -16.10
N THR A 8 13.59 11.18 -15.80
CA THR A 8 13.74 10.08 -16.77
C THR A 8 12.46 9.32 -17.00
N ASN A 9 11.33 9.89 -16.61
CA ASN A 9 10.01 9.24 -16.57
C ASN A 9 9.94 8.00 -15.69
N GLN A 10 10.94 7.81 -14.83
CA GLN A 10 10.91 6.75 -13.82
C GLN A 10 10.33 7.29 -12.54
N MET A 11 9.34 6.60 -12.02
CA MET A 11 8.76 6.87 -10.71
C MET A 11 9.37 5.92 -9.70
N THR A 12 9.95 6.47 -8.65
CA THR A 12 10.42 5.68 -7.52
C THR A 12 9.33 5.68 -6.45
N LEU A 13 8.82 4.49 -6.17
CA LEU A 13 7.84 4.30 -5.13
C LEU A 13 8.54 3.82 -3.87
N GLN A 14 8.52 4.67 -2.82
CA GLN A 14 9.04 4.29 -1.52
C GLN A 14 7.89 3.84 -0.65
N LEU A 15 7.85 2.55 -0.35
CA LEU A 15 6.85 1.96 0.52
C LEU A 15 7.39 1.86 1.94
N GLU A 16 6.59 2.27 2.91
CA GLU A 16 6.88 2.04 4.32
C GLU A 16 6.78 0.53 4.60
N PRO A 17 7.87 -0.13 5.04
CA PRO A 17 7.81 -1.56 5.29
C PRO A 17 6.91 -1.89 6.49
N GLY A 18 6.16 -2.98 6.39
CA GLY A 18 5.32 -3.46 7.46
C GLY A 18 3.99 -2.74 7.63
N LEU A 19 3.58 -1.95 6.64
CA LEU A 19 2.33 -1.20 6.71
C LEU A 19 1.12 -2.12 6.93
N SER A 20 1.09 -3.27 6.27
CA SER A 20 0.02 -4.26 6.44
C SER A 20 0.03 -4.94 7.81
N LYS A 21 1.16 -4.93 8.51
CA LYS A 21 1.26 -5.43 9.88
C LYS A 21 0.87 -4.37 10.90
N LYS A 22 1.06 -3.10 10.56
CA LYS A 22 0.73 -1.97 11.42
C LYS A 22 -0.78 -1.78 11.55
N PHE A 23 -1.52 -2.04 10.50
CA PHE A 23 -2.97 -1.85 10.45
C PHE A 23 -3.68 -3.19 10.24
N ARG A 24 -4.79 -3.38 10.97
CA ARG A 24 -5.61 -4.60 10.89
C ARG A 24 -6.39 -4.71 9.58
N SER A 25 -6.76 -3.56 9.00
CA SER A 25 -7.65 -3.54 7.84
C SER A 25 -7.47 -2.26 7.06
N LEU A 26 -7.93 -2.27 5.82
CA LEU A 26 -8.00 -1.09 4.98
C LEU A 26 -8.85 0.02 5.63
N ARG A 27 -9.92 -0.37 6.32
CA ARG A 27 -10.77 0.57 7.07
C ARG A 27 -9.98 1.31 8.14
N ARG A 28 -9.11 0.60 8.88
CA ARG A 28 -8.26 1.21 9.90
C ARG A 28 -7.27 2.21 9.31
N VAL A 29 -6.65 1.88 8.19
CA VAL A 29 -5.78 2.80 7.46
C VAL A 29 -6.55 4.05 7.05
N THR A 30 -7.72 3.86 6.47
CA THR A 30 -8.58 4.95 6.01
C THR A 30 -9.01 5.83 7.18
N ALA A 31 -9.39 5.24 8.30
CA ALA A 31 -9.75 5.97 9.50
C ALA A 31 -8.60 6.87 9.98
N GLN A 32 -7.39 6.35 9.98
CA GLN A 32 -6.23 7.13 10.40
C GLN A 32 -6.02 8.36 9.53
N ILE A 33 -6.07 8.22 8.21
CA ILE A 33 -5.86 9.38 7.33
C ILE A 33 -7.01 10.38 7.43
N VAL A 34 -8.24 9.91 7.59
CA VAL A 34 -9.40 10.79 7.76
C VAL A 34 -9.28 11.64 9.03
N TYR A 35 -8.94 11.02 10.14
CA TYR A 35 -8.77 11.76 11.40
C TYR A 35 -7.54 12.64 11.40
N GLN A 36 -6.50 12.26 10.69
CA GLN A 36 -5.30 13.07 10.54
C GLN A 36 -5.56 14.33 9.69
N HIS A 37 -6.31 14.21 8.61
CA HIS A 37 -6.58 15.32 7.68
C HIS A 37 -7.86 16.10 8.01
N GLY A 38 -8.72 15.56 8.83
CA GLY A 38 -9.97 16.20 9.25
C GLY A 38 -11.21 15.44 8.81
N LEU A 39 -11.99 15.00 9.79
CA LEU A 39 -13.22 14.22 9.54
C LEU A 39 -14.21 14.99 8.67
N ASP A 40 -14.48 16.25 9.01
CA ASP A 40 -15.48 17.06 8.30
C ASP A 40 -15.08 17.28 6.84
N ARG A 41 -13.82 17.59 6.61
CA ARG A 41 -13.28 17.79 5.26
C ARG A 41 -13.43 16.53 4.40
N CYS A 42 -13.09 15.37 4.95
CA CYS A 42 -13.19 14.11 4.23
C CYS A 42 -14.64 13.69 4.01
N ALA A 43 -15.52 13.93 4.98
CA ALA A 43 -16.94 13.64 4.84
C ALA A 43 -17.58 14.48 3.75
N ILE A 44 -17.26 15.76 3.68
CA ILE A 44 -17.75 16.66 2.61
C ILE A 44 -17.28 16.15 1.25
N ALA A 45 -16.01 15.80 1.12
CA ALA A 45 -15.46 15.25 -0.13
C ALA A 45 -16.15 13.95 -0.55
N ALA A 46 -16.55 13.13 0.40
CA ALA A 46 -17.27 11.87 0.17
C ALA A 46 -18.79 12.06 0.01
N ASP A 47 -19.28 13.28 0.08
CA ASP A 47 -20.71 13.62 0.02
C ASP A 47 -21.51 12.90 1.11
N GLU A 48 -20.97 12.88 2.33
CA GLU A 48 -21.63 12.27 3.48
C GLU A 48 -21.65 13.22 4.68
N SER A 49 -22.61 13.00 5.58
CA SER A 49 -22.59 13.70 6.86
C SER A 49 -21.44 13.20 7.74
N PRO A 50 -20.80 14.06 8.53
CA PRO A 50 -19.68 13.64 9.39
C PRO A 50 -20.04 12.49 10.34
N GLY A 51 -21.27 12.49 10.88
CA GLY A 51 -21.73 11.43 11.77
C GLY A 51 -21.84 10.07 11.08
N ASN A 52 -22.41 10.03 9.89
CA ASN A 52 -22.53 8.80 9.10
C ASN A 52 -21.17 8.33 8.61
N PHE A 53 -20.32 9.26 8.19
CA PHE A 53 -18.97 8.96 7.75
C PHE A 53 -18.13 8.36 8.89
N SER A 54 -18.21 8.95 10.08
CA SER A 54 -17.52 8.43 11.26
C SER A 54 -17.97 6.99 11.61
N LYS A 55 -19.26 6.70 11.49
CA LYS A 55 -19.78 5.35 11.73
C LYS A 55 -19.23 4.34 10.74
N SER A 56 -19.01 4.74 9.48
CA SER A 56 -18.44 3.86 8.46
C SER A 56 -16.96 3.56 8.67
N LEU A 57 -16.26 4.38 9.43
CA LEU A 57 -14.84 4.22 9.75
C LEU A 57 -14.58 3.32 10.97
N GLY A 58 -15.61 3.08 11.79
CA GLY A 58 -15.50 2.22 12.95
C GLY A 58 -15.38 0.75 12.58
N ASP A 59 -14.75 -0.03 13.45
CA ASP A 59 -14.68 -1.47 13.27
C ASP A 59 -16.08 -2.09 13.40
N ARG A 60 -16.35 -3.03 12.51
CA ARG A 60 -17.58 -3.82 12.58
C ARG A 60 -17.29 -5.11 13.33
N GLU A 61 -18.01 -5.31 14.42
CA GLU A 61 -18.01 -6.60 15.09
C GLU A 61 -18.98 -7.55 14.38
N LYS A 62 -18.67 -8.84 14.46
CA LYS A 62 -19.53 -9.87 13.88
C LYS A 62 -20.93 -9.79 14.51
N GLY A 63 -21.95 -9.66 13.65
CA GLY A 63 -23.33 -9.53 14.10
C GLY A 63 -23.80 -8.10 14.38
N ASP A 64 -22.94 -7.11 14.25
CA ASP A 64 -23.30 -5.71 14.40
C ASP A 64 -24.09 -5.24 13.17
N THR A 65 -25.39 -5.02 13.34
CA THR A 65 -26.29 -4.56 12.27
C THR A 65 -26.33 -3.04 12.16
N THR A 66 -25.76 -2.32 13.11
CA THR A 66 -25.76 -0.85 13.14
C THR A 66 -24.54 -0.23 12.48
N ALA A 67 -23.45 -0.99 12.35
CA ALA A 67 -22.23 -0.52 11.72
C ALA A 67 -22.44 -0.34 10.21
N ARG A 68 -22.01 0.80 9.70
CA ARG A 68 -22.09 1.10 8.28
C ARG A 68 -20.90 0.51 7.53
N ARG A 69 -21.15 0.13 6.29
CA ARG A 69 -20.07 -0.23 5.37
C ARG A 69 -19.45 1.03 4.79
N PHE A 70 -18.15 0.97 4.55
CA PHE A 70 -17.43 2.06 3.92
C PHE A 70 -17.56 1.93 2.39
N ASP A 71 -17.97 3.00 1.74
CA ASP A 71 -18.12 3.04 0.29
C ASP A 71 -16.76 3.20 -0.40
N LEU A 72 -16.55 2.44 -1.49
CA LEU A 72 -15.32 2.51 -2.27
C LEU A 72 -15.13 3.88 -2.93
N ASP A 73 -16.20 4.47 -3.42
CA ASP A 73 -16.14 5.81 -4.02
C ASP A 73 -15.77 6.86 -2.98
N ALA A 74 -16.23 6.67 -1.74
CA ALA A 74 -15.84 7.53 -0.63
C ALA A 74 -14.33 7.43 -0.33
N LEU A 75 -13.75 6.24 -0.42
CA LEU A 75 -12.31 6.05 -0.27
C LEU A 75 -11.53 6.81 -1.34
N GLU A 76 -11.96 6.71 -2.59
CA GLU A 76 -11.36 7.45 -3.69
C GLU A 76 -11.44 8.96 -3.46
N ALA A 77 -12.60 9.45 -3.04
CA ALA A 77 -12.80 10.87 -2.73
C ALA A 77 -11.88 11.36 -1.61
N VAL A 78 -11.68 10.55 -0.58
CA VAL A 78 -10.75 10.88 0.53
C VAL A 78 -9.32 10.98 0.03
N MET A 79 -8.88 10.04 -0.78
CA MET A 79 -7.53 10.08 -1.35
C MET A 79 -7.34 11.29 -2.27
N ASP A 80 -8.32 11.61 -3.09
CA ASP A 80 -8.27 12.78 -3.98
C ASP A 80 -8.21 14.09 -3.20
N GLU A 81 -9.00 14.19 -2.14
CA GLU A 81 -9.04 15.39 -1.30
C GLU A 81 -7.77 15.59 -0.48
N THR A 82 -7.23 14.53 0.09
CA THR A 82 -6.10 14.61 1.00
C THR A 82 -4.75 14.49 0.31
N GLY A 83 -4.71 13.88 -0.87
CA GLY A 83 -3.45 13.52 -1.52
C GLY A 83 -2.70 12.42 -0.78
N ASP A 84 -3.34 11.77 0.17
CA ASP A 84 -2.74 10.72 0.98
C ASP A 84 -3.14 9.34 0.43
N TYR A 85 -2.20 8.64 -0.16
CA TYR A 85 -2.42 7.36 -0.82
C TYR A 85 -2.02 6.16 0.04
N THR A 86 -1.92 6.36 1.35
CA THR A 86 -1.61 5.28 2.29
C THR A 86 -2.51 4.04 2.14
N PRO A 87 -3.82 4.17 1.85
CA PRO A 87 -4.64 3.00 1.59
C PRO A 87 -4.15 2.13 0.42
N ILE A 88 -3.69 2.75 -0.65
CA ILE A 88 -3.12 2.03 -1.81
C ILE A 88 -1.84 1.31 -1.39
N TYR A 89 -0.97 1.98 -0.66
CA TYR A 89 0.28 1.40 -0.20
C TYR A 89 0.07 0.24 0.76
N TYR A 90 -0.95 0.33 1.61
CA TYR A 90 -1.36 -0.78 2.47
C TYR A 90 -1.73 -2.01 1.63
N LEU A 91 -2.51 -1.83 0.58
CA LEU A 91 -2.90 -2.92 -0.30
C LEU A 91 -1.71 -3.52 -1.06
N ILE A 92 -0.80 -2.68 -1.52
CA ILE A 92 0.44 -3.15 -2.17
C ILE A 92 1.28 -3.96 -1.19
N ASP A 93 1.48 -3.46 0.03
CA ASP A 93 2.26 -4.17 1.05
C ASP A 93 1.63 -5.52 1.40
N LYS A 94 0.30 -5.55 1.51
CA LYS A 94 -0.42 -6.77 1.89
C LYS A 94 -0.47 -7.82 0.78
N TYR A 95 -0.68 -7.40 -0.47
CA TYR A 95 -1.00 -8.33 -1.56
C TYR A 95 0.11 -8.51 -2.59
N LEU A 96 1.00 -7.54 -2.75
CA LEU A 96 2.05 -7.58 -3.77
C LEU A 96 3.46 -7.75 -3.21
N LYS A 97 3.63 -7.57 -1.91
CA LYS A 97 4.94 -7.62 -1.25
C LYS A 97 5.63 -8.97 -1.44
N ASP A 98 4.92 -10.07 -1.27
CA ASP A 98 5.51 -11.40 -1.37
C ASP A 98 6.01 -11.71 -2.78
N GLU A 99 5.27 -11.28 -3.79
CA GLU A 99 5.67 -11.43 -5.18
C GLU A 99 6.93 -10.61 -5.47
N GLN A 100 6.99 -9.37 -5.01
CA GLN A 100 8.17 -8.53 -5.19
C GLN A 100 9.38 -9.09 -4.43
N ALA A 101 9.18 -9.53 -3.20
CA ALA A 101 10.24 -10.15 -2.40
C ALA A 101 10.78 -11.41 -3.08
N SER A 102 9.90 -12.23 -3.66
CA SER A 102 10.32 -13.42 -4.42
C SER A 102 11.12 -13.06 -5.66
N ARG A 103 10.74 -12.01 -6.37
CA ARG A 103 11.50 -11.51 -7.52
C ARG A 103 12.87 -10.98 -7.11
N ASP A 104 12.93 -10.18 -6.06
CA ASP A 104 14.18 -9.61 -5.56
C ASP A 104 15.11 -10.72 -5.07
N GLN A 105 14.57 -11.72 -4.39
CA GLN A 105 15.33 -12.89 -3.96
C GLN A 105 15.85 -13.69 -5.14
N ALA A 106 15.06 -13.90 -6.17
CA ALA A 106 15.47 -14.60 -7.39
C ALA A 106 16.59 -13.83 -8.11
N ILE A 107 16.48 -12.51 -8.21
CA ILE A 107 17.51 -11.65 -8.80
C ILE A 107 18.79 -11.73 -7.98
N ALA A 108 18.71 -11.67 -6.66
CA ALA A 108 19.85 -11.80 -5.78
C ALA A 108 20.54 -13.16 -5.92
N GLN A 109 19.77 -14.23 -6.02
CA GLN A 109 20.31 -15.59 -6.26
C GLN A 109 21.00 -15.69 -7.61
N LEU A 110 20.43 -15.12 -8.67
CA LEU A 110 21.08 -15.07 -9.97
C LEU A 110 22.41 -14.31 -9.90
N GLY A 111 22.44 -13.18 -9.19
CA GLY A 111 23.65 -12.41 -9.00
C GLY A 111 24.76 -13.17 -8.28
N GLN A 112 24.39 -14.12 -7.41
CA GLN A 112 25.36 -15.00 -6.73
C GLN A 112 25.83 -16.16 -7.62
N ILE A 113 24.94 -16.68 -8.46
CA ILE A 113 25.24 -17.84 -9.32
C ILE A 113 26.09 -17.46 -10.52
N LEU A 114 25.85 -16.29 -11.11
CA LEU A 114 26.55 -15.87 -12.33
C LEU A 114 28.08 -15.86 -12.21
N PRO A 115 28.68 -15.31 -11.13
CA PRO A 115 30.14 -15.39 -10.97
C PRO A 115 30.66 -16.80 -10.87
N ASP A 116 29.96 -17.68 -10.16
CA ASP A 116 30.35 -19.07 -10.00
C ASP A 116 30.25 -19.84 -11.34
N LEU A 117 29.19 -19.59 -12.09
CA LEU A 117 29.01 -20.16 -13.42
C LEU A 117 30.13 -19.72 -14.36
N HIS A 118 30.46 -18.43 -14.35
CA HIS A 118 31.56 -17.89 -15.16
C HIS A 118 32.90 -18.54 -14.81
N LYS A 119 33.16 -18.73 -13.54
CA LYS A 119 34.37 -19.40 -13.04
C LYS A 119 34.43 -20.85 -13.51
N LEU A 120 33.31 -21.57 -13.43
CA LEU A 120 33.22 -22.95 -13.91
C LEU A 120 33.46 -23.06 -15.42
N LEU A 121 32.91 -22.13 -16.19
CA LEU A 121 33.12 -22.08 -17.64
C LEU A 121 34.60 -21.84 -17.98
N LYS A 122 35.29 -20.97 -17.25
CA LYS A 122 36.72 -20.77 -17.41
C LYS A 122 37.53 -22.02 -17.09
N GLN A 123 37.18 -22.73 -16.02
CA GLN A 123 37.86 -23.98 -15.65
C GLN A 123 37.64 -25.07 -16.69
N ALA A 124 36.50 -25.08 -17.35
CA ALA A 124 36.21 -26.01 -18.44
C ALA A 124 36.84 -25.60 -19.79
N GLY A 125 37.50 -24.45 -19.84
CA GLY A 125 38.12 -23.96 -21.08
C GLY A 125 37.14 -23.42 -22.11
N VAL A 126 35.92 -23.05 -21.70
CA VAL A 126 34.83 -22.65 -22.60
C VAL A 126 34.70 -21.12 -22.68
N ALA A 127 35.28 -20.39 -21.75
CA ALA A 127 35.14 -18.92 -21.72
C ALA A 127 36.46 -18.21 -21.98
#